data_903e077a93ce233f6d17cded67e0987f
#
_entry.id   903e077a93ce233f6d17cded67e0987f
#
_cell.length_a   1.000
_cell.length_b   1.000
_cell.length_c   1.000
_cell.angle_alpha   90.00
_cell.angle_beta   90.00
_cell.angle_gamma   90.00
#
_symmetry.space_group_name_H-M   'P 1'
#
loop_
_entity.id
_entity.type
_entity.pdbx_description
1 polymer ?
#
loop_
_entity_poly.entity_id
_entity_poly.type
_entity_poly.pdbx_seq_one_letter_code
_entity_poly.pdbx_strand_id
1 'polypeptide(L)'
;NPDLLCTVNYICHLFVVSRKVIEKVGGLRSEFDGAQDYDFVLRCVEAVKDEEICHIPKILYHWRCHEDSTAENPESKLYAFEAGRRAVQAHYERTGIHAEVFKGEYLGLYRTKFIRDHDPLISIIIPNKDHIDDLKRCMESIEQKSTYKNYEYIIVENNSTEEETFAYYKEIEKRDNVRVLYYKEEFNYSRINNFGAKEANGEYVL
;
A
#
# COMPACT_ATOMS: atom_id res chain seq x y z
N ASN A 1 -9.85 7.80 2.72
CA ASN A 1 -8.69 7.04 2.26
C ASN A 1 -9.13 6.02 1.22
N PRO A 2 -8.79 6.19 -0.08
CA PRO A 2 -9.22 5.32 -1.17
C PRO A 2 -8.71 3.88 -1.03
N ASP A 3 -7.47 3.68 -0.61
CA ASP A 3 -6.91 2.32 -0.45
C ASP A 3 -7.63 1.54 0.66
N LEU A 4 -7.95 2.22 1.77
CA LEU A 4 -8.74 1.61 2.84
C LEU A 4 -10.16 1.28 2.35
N LEU A 5 -10.76 2.13 1.51
CA LEU A 5 -12.08 1.87 0.94
C LEU A 5 -12.06 0.64 0.02
N CYS A 6 -10.96 0.36 -0.67
CA CYS A 6 -10.78 -0.87 -1.46
C CYS A 6 -10.50 -2.12 -0.59
N THR A 7 -10.18 -1.94 0.68
CA THR A 7 -9.95 -3.04 1.63
C THR A 7 -11.22 -3.39 2.40
N VAL A 8 -12.02 -2.39 2.77
CA VAL A 8 -13.23 -2.56 3.56
C VAL A 8 -14.22 -1.43 3.30
N ASN A 9 -15.51 -1.76 3.24
CA ASN A 9 -16.55 -0.74 3.17
C ASN A 9 -16.72 -0.04 4.51
N TYR A 10 -15.84 0.91 4.82
CA TYR A 10 -15.91 1.67 6.10
C TYR A 10 -16.91 2.82 6.07
N ILE A 11 -17.45 3.20 4.90
CA ILE A 11 -18.44 4.27 4.78
C ILE A 11 -19.81 3.79 5.28
N CYS A 12 -20.21 2.58 4.90
CA CYS A 12 -21.45 1.90 5.35
C CYS A 12 -22.67 2.84 5.51
N HIS A 13 -23.04 3.14 6.77
CA HIS A 13 -24.19 3.93 7.18
C HIS A 13 -23.76 5.09 8.14
N LEU A 14 -24.23 6.30 8.02
CA LEU A 14 -25.23 6.77 7.06
C LEU A 14 -24.51 7.35 5.83
N PHE A 15 -24.84 6.89 4.64
CA PHE A 15 -24.29 7.43 3.39
C PHE A 15 -25.30 8.36 2.74
N VAL A 16 -24.87 9.59 2.44
CA VAL A 16 -25.68 10.63 1.80
C VAL A 16 -24.99 11.08 0.52
N VAL A 17 -25.70 11.11 -0.58
CA VAL A 17 -25.18 11.48 -1.89
C VAL A 17 -26.13 12.45 -2.61
N SER A 18 -25.57 13.39 -3.37
CA SER A 18 -26.38 14.34 -4.13
C SER A 18 -27.07 13.68 -5.33
N ARG A 19 -28.24 14.20 -5.70
CA ARG A 19 -28.97 13.73 -6.88
C ARG A 19 -28.11 13.78 -8.15
N LYS A 20 -27.28 14.81 -8.33
CA LYS A 20 -26.37 14.94 -9.47
C LYS A 20 -25.40 13.79 -9.61
N VAL A 21 -24.87 13.30 -8.49
CA VAL A 21 -23.98 12.15 -8.50
C VAL A 21 -24.75 10.87 -8.84
N ILE A 22 -25.97 10.70 -8.29
CA ILE A 22 -26.82 9.56 -8.64
C ILE A 22 -27.14 9.53 -10.14
N GLU A 23 -27.49 10.68 -10.72
CA GLU A 23 -27.78 10.79 -12.15
C GLU A 23 -26.56 10.48 -13.03
N LYS A 24 -25.35 10.77 -12.52
CA LYS A 24 -24.09 10.49 -13.22
C LYS A 24 -23.68 9.01 -13.14
N VAL A 25 -23.84 8.38 -11.96
CA VAL A 25 -23.32 7.02 -11.72
C VAL A 25 -24.40 5.93 -11.89
N GLY A 26 -25.68 6.31 -11.90
CA GLY A 26 -26.82 5.41 -11.86
C GLY A 26 -27.16 4.95 -10.44
N GLY A 27 -28.19 4.09 -10.34
CA GLY A 27 -28.66 3.53 -9.08
C GLY A 27 -27.87 2.30 -8.60
N LEU A 28 -28.47 1.58 -7.66
CA LEU A 28 -27.96 0.28 -7.20
C LEU A 28 -28.03 -0.74 -8.33
N ARG A 29 -27.09 -1.69 -8.35
CA ARG A 29 -26.98 -2.71 -9.40
C ARG A 29 -27.16 -4.11 -8.81
N SER A 30 -28.11 -4.87 -9.35
CA SER A 30 -28.48 -6.22 -8.85
C SER A 30 -27.35 -7.25 -9.00
N GLU A 31 -26.43 -7.03 -9.94
CA GLU A 31 -25.26 -7.91 -10.09
C GLU A 31 -24.34 -7.91 -8.84
N PHE A 32 -24.50 -6.91 -7.95
CA PHE A 32 -23.79 -6.80 -6.68
C PHE A 32 -24.70 -7.03 -5.46
N ASP A 33 -25.84 -7.69 -5.63
CA ASP A 33 -26.73 -7.96 -4.50
C ASP A 33 -25.99 -8.56 -3.31
N GLY A 34 -26.25 -8.01 -2.12
CA GLY A 34 -25.52 -8.26 -0.88
C GLY A 34 -24.38 -7.28 -0.58
N ALA A 35 -23.86 -6.58 -1.60
CA ALA A 35 -22.87 -5.50 -1.48
C ALA A 35 -23.13 -4.37 -2.50
N GLN A 36 -24.40 -4.20 -2.89
CA GLN A 36 -24.83 -3.20 -3.86
C GLN A 36 -24.57 -1.76 -3.38
N ASP A 37 -24.58 -1.54 -2.09
CA ASP A 37 -24.20 -0.28 -1.43
C ASP A 37 -22.70 -0.01 -1.59
N TYR A 38 -21.86 -1.01 -1.46
CA TYR A 38 -20.41 -0.89 -1.62
C TYR A 38 -20.04 -0.54 -3.06
N ASP A 39 -20.59 -1.23 -4.04
CA ASP A 39 -20.44 -0.87 -5.46
C ASP A 39 -20.91 0.56 -5.74
N PHE A 40 -22.04 0.95 -5.16
CA PHE A 40 -22.58 2.30 -5.33
C PHE A 40 -21.68 3.38 -4.72
N VAL A 41 -21.15 3.15 -3.51
CA VAL A 41 -20.18 4.05 -2.86
C VAL A 41 -18.92 4.21 -3.72
N LEU A 42 -18.35 3.11 -4.21
CA LEU A 42 -17.15 3.15 -5.08
C LEU A 42 -17.40 3.99 -6.32
N ARG A 43 -18.52 3.79 -7.02
CA ARG A 43 -18.88 4.60 -8.20
C ARG A 43 -19.12 6.08 -7.85
N CYS A 44 -19.67 6.37 -6.69
CA CYS A 44 -19.85 7.74 -6.26
C CYS A 44 -18.53 8.46 -6.01
N VAL A 45 -17.56 7.81 -5.34
CA VAL A 45 -16.23 8.41 -5.10
C VAL A 45 -15.43 8.56 -6.39
N GLU A 46 -15.59 7.65 -7.37
CA GLU A 46 -15.00 7.80 -8.70
C GLU A 46 -15.51 9.04 -9.46
N ALA A 47 -16.73 9.50 -9.14
CA ALA A 47 -17.43 10.53 -9.88
C ALA A 47 -17.24 11.95 -9.34
N VAL A 48 -16.63 12.10 -8.17
CA VAL A 48 -16.42 13.35 -7.44
C VAL A 48 -14.95 13.58 -7.11
N LYS A 49 -14.58 14.79 -6.72
CA LYS A 49 -13.25 15.12 -6.22
C LYS A 49 -13.19 14.89 -4.70
N ASP A 50 -12.00 14.72 -4.17
CA ASP A 50 -11.78 14.52 -2.73
C ASP A 50 -12.38 15.66 -1.87
N GLU A 51 -12.30 16.90 -2.35
CA GLU A 51 -12.84 18.07 -1.65
C GLU A 51 -14.38 18.10 -1.59
N GLU A 52 -15.05 17.30 -2.42
CA GLU A 52 -16.51 17.16 -2.44
C GLU A 52 -17.00 16.07 -1.48
N ILE A 53 -16.07 15.31 -0.88
CA ILE A 53 -16.37 14.25 0.10
C ILE A 53 -16.29 14.83 1.51
N CYS A 54 -17.42 14.85 2.22
CA CYS A 54 -17.49 15.37 3.57
C CYS A 54 -17.71 14.24 4.58
N HIS A 55 -16.88 14.19 5.61
CA HIS A 55 -17.04 13.28 6.75
C HIS A 55 -17.64 14.04 7.94
N ILE A 56 -18.74 13.53 8.49
CA ILE A 56 -19.37 14.07 9.71
C ILE A 56 -19.02 13.13 10.87
N PRO A 57 -18.09 13.51 11.79
CA PRO A 57 -17.61 12.64 12.86
C PRO A 57 -18.61 12.59 14.04
N LYS A 58 -19.81 12.10 13.77
CA LYS A 58 -20.88 11.96 14.75
C LYS A 58 -21.60 10.63 14.57
N ILE A 59 -22.08 10.02 15.66
CA ILE A 59 -22.95 8.84 15.60
C ILE A 59 -24.35 9.30 15.19
N LEU A 60 -24.69 9.09 13.91
CA LEU A 60 -25.97 9.50 13.32
C LEU A 60 -26.86 8.33 12.94
N TYR A 61 -26.38 7.12 13.08
CA TYR A 61 -27.08 5.90 12.68
C TYR A 61 -26.86 4.77 13.68
N HIS A 62 -27.91 4.02 13.98
CA HIS A 62 -27.88 2.82 14.80
C HIS A 62 -28.35 1.63 13.97
N TRP A 63 -27.45 0.69 13.73
CA TRP A 63 -27.80 -0.54 13.01
C TRP A 63 -28.47 -1.54 13.94
N ARG A 64 -29.71 -1.88 13.62
CA ARG A 64 -30.44 -2.88 14.41
C ARG A 64 -29.93 -4.29 14.09
N CYS A 65 -29.41 -4.97 15.11
CA CYS A 65 -29.06 -6.37 15.02
C CYS A 65 -30.29 -7.26 15.22
N HIS A 66 -30.39 -8.35 14.49
CA HIS A 66 -31.34 -9.45 14.64
C HIS A 66 -30.69 -10.75 14.13
N GLU A 67 -31.22 -11.91 14.51
CA GLU A 67 -30.62 -13.23 14.30
C GLU A 67 -30.22 -13.53 12.84
N ASP A 68 -30.96 -13.00 11.85
CA ASP A 68 -30.67 -13.16 10.41
C ASP A 68 -29.82 -12.02 9.83
N SER A 69 -29.32 -11.11 10.66
CA SER A 69 -28.52 -9.99 10.16
C SER A 69 -27.08 -10.41 9.90
N THR A 70 -26.46 -9.84 8.86
CA THR A 70 -25.04 -10.05 8.55
C THR A 70 -24.11 -9.60 9.70
N ALA A 71 -24.61 -8.69 10.56
CA ALA A 71 -23.88 -8.22 11.74
C ALA A 71 -23.76 -9.31 12.83
N GLU A 72 -24.76 -10.18 12.97
CA GLU A 72 -24.80 -11.22 14.00
C GLU A 72 -24.31 -12.57 13.47
N ASN A 73 -24.66 -12.89 12.21
CA ASN A 73 -24.21 -14.11 11.54
C ASN A 73 -23.64 -13.81 10.14
N PRO A 74 -22.37 -13.41 10.05
CA PRO A 74 -21.72 -13.12 8.77
C PRO A 74 -21.72 -14.31 7.80
N GLU A 75 -21.66 -15.54 8.31
CA GLU A 75 -21.61 -16.77 7.49
C GLU A 75 -22.92 -17.05 6.75
N SER A 76 -24.04 -16.49 7.22
CA SER A 76 -25.36 -16.65 6.57
C SER A 76 -25.44 -16.04 5.17
N LYS A 77 -24.52 -15.09 4.85
CA LYS A 77 -24.52 -14.33 3.58
C LYS A 77 -23.16 -14.28 2.91
N LEU A 78 -22.48 -15.41 2.77
CA LEU A 78 -21.17 -15.49 2.11
C LEU A 78 -21.16 -14.91 0.69
N TYR A 79 -22.32 -14.95 -0.01
CA TYR A 79 -22.47 -14.34 -1.33
C TYR A 79 -22.27 -12.81 -1.31
N ALA A 80 -22.62 -12.14 -0.20
CA ALA A 80 -22.43 -10.70 -0.04
C ALA A 80 -20.94 -10.32 -0.04
N PHE A 81 -20.10 -11.11 0.60
CA PHE A 81 -18.66 -10.90 0.60
C PHE A 81 -18.01 -11.15 -0.76
N GLU A 82 -18.57 -12.10 -1.54
CA GLU A 82 -18.16 -12.30 -2.94
C GLU A 82 -18.62 -11.15 -3.83
N ALA A 83 -19.83 -10.63 -3.63
CA ALA A 83 -20.32 -9.44 -4.33
C ALA A 83 -19.44 -8.20 -4.00
N GLY A 84 -19.02 -8.03 -2.75
CA GLY A 84 -18.10 -6.97 -2.36
C GLY A 84 -16.72 -7.10 -3.01
N ARG A 85 -16.16 -8.31 -3.08
CA ARG A 85 -14.92 -8.57 -3.82
C ARG A 85 -15.04 -8.15 -5.29
N ARG A 86 -16.16 -8.51 -5.94
CA ARG A 86 -16.43 -8.13 -7.34
C ARG A 86 -16.64 -6.63 -7.49
N ALA A 87 -17.22 -5.95 -6.50
CA ALA A 87 -17.41 -4.50 -6.51
C ALA A 87 -16.07 -3.77 -6.52
N VAL A 88 -15.10 -4.21 -5.69
CA VAL A 88 -13.73 -3.66 -5.67
C VAL A 88 -13.00 -4.00 -6.97
N GLN A 89 -13.12 -5.22 -7.50
CA GLN A 89 -12.53 -5.59 -8.78
C GLN A 89 -13.05 -4.69 -9.92
N ALA A 90 -14.36 -4.49 -9.99
CA ALA A 90 -15.00 -3.64 -10.99
C ALA A 90 -14.60 -2.15 -10.84
N HIS A 91 -14.31 -1.69 -9.61
CA HIS A 91 -13.75 -0.37 -9.36
C HIS A 91 -12.38 -0.21 -10.04
N TYR A 92 -11.46 -1.15 -9.85
CA TYR A 92 -10.14 -1.10 -10.49
C TYR A 92 -10.24 -1.17 -12.03
N GLU A 93 -11.14 -1.99 -12.55
CA GLU A 93 -11.39 -2.06 -14.00
C GLU A 93 -11.89 -0.74 -14.56
N ARG A 94 -12.83 -0.06 -13.87
CA ARG A 94 -13.34 1.27 -14.30
C ARG A 94 -12.31 2.38 -14.18
N THR A 95 -11.41 2.29 -13.22
CA THR A 95 -10.36 3.30 -12.99
C THR A 95 -9.08 3.02 -13.78
N GLY A 96 -9.03 1.92 -14.54
CA GLY A 96 -7.87 1.55 -15.36
C GLY A 96 -6.67 1.04 -14.55
N ILE A 97 -6.90 0.63 -13.30
CA ILE A 97 -5.86 0.08 -12.42
C ILE A 97 -5.81 -1.44 -12.63
N HIS A 98 -4.66 -1.95 -13.04
CA HIS A 98 -4.45 -3.39 -13.19
C HIS A 98 -4.23 -4.04 -11.84
N ALA A 99 -5.25 -4.74 -11.35
CA ALA A 99 -5.23 -5.39 -10.05
C ALA A 99 -6.11 -6.64 -10.01
N GLU A 100 -5.76 -7.57 -9.14
CA GLU A 100 -6.55 -8.74 -8.78
C GLU A 100 -7.00 -8.60 -7.32
N VAL A 101 -8.30 -8.79 -7.08
CA VAL A 101 -8.90 -8.67 -5.74
C VAL A 101 -9.24 -10.04 -5.18
N PHE A 102 -8.74 -10.32 -4.01
CA PHE A 102 -8.95 -11.56 -3.25
C PHE A 102 -9.73 -11.27 -1.98
N LYS A 103 -10.37 -12.30 -1.43
CA LYS A 103 -10.89 -12.26 -0.06
C LYS A 103 -9.71 -12.18 0.92
N GLY A 104 -9.83 -11.34 1.92
CA GLY A 104 -8.87 -11.26 3.03
C GLY A 104 -9.05 -12.42 4.02
N GLU A 105 -8.31 -12.37 5.10
CA GLU A 105 -8.37 -13.36 6.18
C GLU A 105 -9.72 -13.32 6.91
N TYR A 106 -10.33 -12.16 7.03
CA TYR A 106 -11.62 -11.97 7.69
C TYR A 106 -12.69 -11.60 6.66
N LEU A 107 -13.94 -12.03 6.93
CA LEU A 107 -15.10 -11.72 6.09
C LEU A 107 -15.30 -10.19 6.00
N GLY A 108 -15.51 -9.70 4.79
CA GLY A 108 -15.67 -8.27 4.52
C GLY A 108 -14.37 -7.49 4.35
N LEU A 109 -13.21 -8.14 4.51
CA LEU A 109 -11.92 -7.59 4.14
C LEU A 109 -11.48 -8.13 2.77
N TYR A 110 -10.86 -7.25 1.98
CA TYR A 110 -10.35 -7.59 0.65
C TYR A 110 -8.87 -7.26 0.56
N ARG A 111 -8.15 -8.10 -0.15
CA ARG A 111 -6.73 -7.92 -0.44
C ARG A 111 -6.56 -7.66 -1.93
N THR A 112 -5.90 -6.56 -2.26
CA THR A 112 -5.56 -6.21 -3.63
C THR A 112 -4.13 -6.64 -3.94
N LYS A 113 -3.93 -7.30 -5.08
CA LYS A 113 -2.63 -7.53 -5.69
C LYS A 113 -2.56 -6.67 -6.95
N PHE A 114 -1.77 -5.61 -6.89
CA PHE A 114 -1.50 -4.79 -8.07
C PHE A 114 -0.62 -5.55 -9.06
N ILE A 115 -1.02 -5.50 -10.33
CA ILE A 115 -0.27 -6.09 -11.44
C ILE A 115 0.59 -4.98 -12.02
N ARG A 116 1.89 -5.15 -11.93
CA ARG A 116 2.86 -4.17 -12.42
C ARG A 116 3.13 -4.40 -13.90
N ASP A 117 3.26 -3.31 -14.65
CA ASP A 117 3.62 -3.35 -16.07
C ASP A 117 5.12 -3.55 -16.27
N HIS A 118 5.92 -3.21 -15.26
CA HIS A 118 7.37 -3.38 -15.23
C HIS A 118 7.87 -3.62 -13.80
N ASP A 119 9.13 -3.97 -13.66
CA ASP A 119 9.82 -4.08 -12.38
C ASP A 119 10.66 -2.81 -12.14
N PRO A 120 10.16 -1.80 -11.41
CA PRO A 120 10.87 -0.55 -11.16
C PRO A 120 12.15 -0.80 -10.32
N LEU A 121 13.20 -0.02 -10.56
CA LEU A 121 14.38 -0.06 -9.70
C LEU A 121 14.06 0.46 -8.31
N ILE A 122 14.45 -0.29 -7.27
CA ILE A 122 14.31 0.12 -5.87
C ILE A 122 15.69 0.44 -5.31
N SER A 123 15.89 1.65 -4.81
CA SER A 123 17.12 2.02 -4.09
C SER A 123 16.95 1.75 -2.59
N ILE A 124 17.73 0.83 -2.06
CA ILE A 124 17.76 0.47 -0.64
C ILE A 124 18.86 1.28 0.04
N ILE A 125 18.45 2.24 0.87
CA ILE A 125 19.38 3.17 1.54
C ILE A 125 19.69 2.62 2.92
N ILE A 126 20.97 2.36 3.18
CA ILE A 126 21.44 1.81 4.46
C ILE A 126 22.50 2.75 5.05
N PRO A 127 22.15 3.61 6.01
CA PRO A 127 23.14 4.32 6.81
C PRO A 127 23.99 3.32 7.60
N ASN A 128 25.31 3.47 7.53
CA ASN A 128 26.23 2.62 8.25
C ASN A 128 27.38 3.41 8.89
N LYS A 129 27.80 2.96 10.05
CA LYS A 129 29.02 3.39 10.71
C LYS A 129 29.62 2.20 11.42
N ASP A 130 30.79 1.76 10.95
CA ASP A 130 31.39 0.51 11.45
C ASP A 130 30.38 -0.67 11.39
N HIS A 131 30.32 -1.59 12.36
CA HIS A 131 29.31 -2.66 12.46
C HIS A 131 29.07 -3.47 11.15
N ILE A 132 30.16 -3.88 10.47
CA ILE A 132 30.07 -4.56 9.19
C ILE A 132 29.33 -5.90 9.23
N ASP A 133 29.33 -6.59 10.38
CA ASP A 133 28.60 -7.86 10.53
C ASP A 133 27.08 -7.64 10.47
N ASP A 134 26.59 -6.51 11.00
CA ASP A 134 25.18 -6.14 10.88
C ASP A 134 24.84 -5.76 9.44
N LEU A 135 25.69 -5.02 8.75
CA LEU A 135 25.51 -4.67 7.36
C LEU A 135 25.49 -5.92 6.46
N LYS A 136 26.45 -6.86 6.63
CA LYS A 136 26.49 -8.13 5.92
C LYS A 136 25.19 -8.91 6.11
N ARG A 137 24.78 -9.09 7.36
CA ARG A 137 23.56 -9.82 7.71
C ARG A 137 22.31 -9.18 7.12
N CYS A 138 22.26 -7.84 7.10
CA CYS A 138 21.16 -7.08 6.49
C CYS A 138 21.09 -7.38 4.98
N MET A 139 22.19 -7.19 4.25
CA MET A 139 22.25 -7.42 2.81
C MET A 139 21.94 -8.88 2.45
N GLU A 140 22.56 -9.83 3.13
CA GLU A 140 22.29 -11.27 2.93
C GLU A 140 20.83 -11.63 3.17
N SER A 141 20.23 -11.07 4.23
CA SER A 141 18.81 -11.31 4.53
C SER A 141 17.89 -10.79 3.42
N ILE A 142 18.19 -9.63 2.86
CA ILE A 142 17.45 -9.06 1.73
C ILE A 142 17.59 -9.98 0.51
N GLU A 143 18.81 -10.41 0.19
CA GLU A 143 19.10 -11.25 -0.98
C GLU A 143 18.44 -12.64 -0.91
N GLN A 144 18.41 -13.23 0.29
CA GLN A 144 17.85 -14.56 0.52
C GLN A 144 16.31 -14.55 0.60
N LYS A 145 15.73 -13.54 1.25
CA LYS A 145 14.30 -13.51 1.55
C LYS A 145 13.47 -12.77 0.50
N SER A 146 14.07 -11.88 -0.29
CA SER A 146 13.35 -11.12 -1.30
C SER A 146 13.28 -11.86 -2.62
N THR A 147 12.09 -11.97 -3.16
CA THR A 147 11.85 -12.47 -4.52
C THR A 147 12.10 -11.42 -5.58
N TYR A 148 11.99 -10.14 -5.22
CA TYR A 148 12.28 -9.01 -6.08
C TYR A 148 13.78 -8.86 -6.31
N LYS A 149 14.20 -8.62 -7.56
CA LYS A 149 15.64 -8.62 -7.92
C LYS A 149 16.14 -7.32 -8.53
N ASN A 150 15.23 -6.40 -8.93
CA ASN A 150 15.64 -5.13 -9.51
C ASN A 150 15.82 -4.06 -8.42
N TYR A 151 16.94 -4.12 -7.71
CA TYR A 151 17.29 -3.17 -6.66
C TYR A 151 18.79 -2.84 -6.66
N GLU A 152 19.11 -1.65 -6.15
CA GLU A 152 20.48 -1.24 -5.80
C GLU A 152 20.59 -1.00 -4.30
N TYR A 153 21.80 -1.13 -3.76
CA TYR A 153 22.15 -0.71 -2.42
C TYR A 153 22.89 0.64 -2.45
N ILE A 154 22.46 1.55 -1.60
CA ILE A 154 23.15 2.81 -1.31
C ILE A 154 23.56 2.78 0.15
N ILE A 155 24.81 2.38 0.40
CA ILE A 155 25.38 2.39 1.73
C ILE A 155 25.84 3.81 2.02
N VAL A 156 25.29 4.46 3.03
CA VAL A 156 25.70 5.81 3.42
C VAL A 156 26.62 5.72 4.63
N GLU A 157 27.91 5.77 4.35
CA GLU A 157 28.98 5.77 5.33
C GLU A 157 28.97 7.06 6.14
N ASN A 158 28.99 6.96 7.47
CA ASN A 158 28.99 8.13 8.37
C ASN A 158 30.06 8.06 9.45
N ASN A 159 31.27 8.52 9.11
CA ASN A 159 32.39 8.68 10.05
C ASN A 159 32.80 7.37 10.75
N SER A 160 32.92 6.27 10.01
CA SER A 160 33.53 5.03 10.46
C SER A 160 34.99 5.21 10.80
N THR A 161 35.52 4.39 11.70
CA THR A 161 36.90 4.49 12.18
C THR A 161 37.69 3.20 11.99
N GLU A 162 37.01 2.08 11.74
CA GLU A 162 37.58 0.75 11.62
C GLU A 162 38.09 0.51 10.19
N GLU A 163 39.36 0.11 10.04
CA GLU A 163 39.97 -0.20 8.73
C GLU A 163 39.23 -1.35 8.01
N GLU A 164 38.72 -2.29 8.77
CA GLU A 164 37.95 -3.43 8.26
C GLU A 164 36.66 -2.97 7.56
N THR A 165 36.01 -1.92 8.07
CA THR A 165 34.81 -1.32 7.45
C THR A 165 35.13 -0.80 6.04
N PHE A 166 36.20 -0.05 5.89
CA PHE A 166 36.60 0.48 4.58
C PHE A 166 37.09 -0.63 3.63
N ALA A 167 37.71 -1.69 4.15
CA ALA A 167 38.09 -2.85 3.34
C ALA A 167 36.82 -3.54 2.79
N TYR A 168 35.82 -3.71 3.63
CA TYR A 168 34.55 -4.30 3.22
C TYR A 168 33.80 -3.43 2.21
N TYR A 169 33.76 -2.11 2.38
CA TYR A 169 33.17 -1.23 1.37
C TYR A 169 33.82 -1.38 0.00
N LYS A 170 35.14 -1.42 -0.07
CA LYS A 170 35.87 -1.67 -1.33
C LYS A 170 35.57 -3.03 -1.96
N GLU A 171 35.21 -4.02 -1.14
CA GLU A 171 34.80 -5.33 -1.63
C GLU A 171 33.40 -5.29 -2.23
N ILE A 172 32.43 -4.74 -1.52
CA ILE A 172 31.03 -4.71 -1.98
C ILE A 172 30.80 -3.75 -3.15
N GLU A 173 31.58 -2.67 -3.27
CA GLU A 173 31.52 -1.73 -4.42
C GLU A 173 31.95 -2.35 -5.75
N LYS A 174 32.53 -3.57 -5.74
CA LYS A 174 32.80 -4.32 -6.98
C LYS A 174 31.51 -4.89 -7.61
N ARG A 175 30.42 -4.84 -6.87
CA ARG A 175 29.10 -5.28 -7.34
C ARG A 175 28.41 -4.13 -8.07
N ASP A 176 27.87 -4.38 -9.26
CA ASP A 176 27.24 -3.35 -10.10
C ASP A 176 26.04 -2.67 -9.44
N ASN A 177 25.41 -3.33 -8.47
CA ASN A 177 24.24 -2.84 -7.77
C ASN A 177 24.53 -2.28 -6.36
N VAL A 178 25.78 -1.95 -6.04
CA VAL A 178 26.18 -1.43 -4.73
C VAL A 178 26.96 -0.13 -4.91
N ARG A 179 26.59 0.91 -4.19
CA ARG A 179 27.33 2.16 -4.11
C ARG A 179 27.54 2.56 -2.64
N VAL A 180 28.73 3.05 -2.33
CA VAL A 180 29.04 3.62 -1.00
C VAL A 180 29.19 5.13 -1.11
N LEU A 181 28.38 5.85 -0.36
CA LEU A 181 28.39 7.32 -0.30
C LEU A 181 28.93 7.78 1.04
N TYR A 182 29.80 8.79 1.05
CA TYR A 182 30.46 9.28 2.26
C TYR A 182 29.79 10.54 2.78
N TYR A 183 29.04 10.44 3.86
CA TYR A 183 28.40 11.55 4.56
C TYR A 183 29.27 11.97 5.76
N LYS A 184 29.99 13.08 5.63
CA LYS A 184 31.03 13.52 6.59
C LYS A 184 30.52 14.42 7.72
N GLU A 185 29.23 14.76 7.72
CA GLU A 185 28.65 15.61 8.77
C GLU A 185 28.34 14.79 10.02
N GLU A 186 27.96 15.47 11.11
CA GLU A 186 27.45 14.81 12.30
C GLU A 186 26.21 13.98 11.98
N PHE A 187 26.07 12.85 12.66
CA PHE A 187 24.95 11.94 12.46
C PHE A 187 23.62 12.66 12.71
N ASN A 188 22.77 12.64 11.73
CA ASN A 188 21.37 13.00 11.84
C ASN A 188 20.57 12.06 10.92
N TYR A 189 19.69 11.27 11.53
CA TYR A 189 18.95 10.23 10.81
C TYR A 189 18.23 10.73 9.57
N SER A 190 17.52 11.85 9.68
CA SER A 190 16.77 12.41 8.54
C SER A 190 17.70 12.94 7.45
N ARG A 191 18.80 13.63 7.83
CA ARG A 191 19.74 14.18 6.86
C ARG A 191 20.51 13.11 6.10
N ILE A 192 20.97 12.07 6.77
CA ILE A 192 21.72 10.98 6.15
C ILE A 192 20.86 10.18 5.17
N ASN A 193 19.60 9.89 5.54
CA ASN A 193 18.68 9.23 4.62
C ASN A 193 18.30 10.14 3.44
N ASN A 194 18.06 11.43 3.67
CA ASN A 194 17.80 12.38 2.59
C ASN A 194 19.01 12.55 1.65
N PHE A 195 20.23 12.44 2.18
CA PHE A 195 21.44 12.46 1.37
C PHE A 195 21.50 11.23 0.46
N GLY A 196 21.29 10.01 1.00
CA GLY A 196 21.21 8.80 0.21
C GLY A 196 20.09 8.83 -0.84
N ALA A 197 18.92 9.34 -0.46
CA ALA A 197 17.77 9.44 -1.35
C ALA A 197 17.98 10.38 -2.56
N LYS A 198 18.77 11.45 -2.40
CA LYS A 198 19.13 12.35 -3.51
C LYS A 198 20.02 11.68 -4.56
N GLU A 199 20.82 10.72 -4.14
CA GLU A 199 21.75 9.98 -4.99
C GLU A 199 21.13 8.67 -5.52
N ALA A 200 19.90 8.38 -5.15
CA ALA A 200 19.16 7.18 -5.58
C ALA A 200 18.82 7.26 -7.07
N ASN A 201 18.98 6.12 -7.77
CA ASN A 201 18.57 5.98 -9.16
C ASN A 201 17.19 5.31 -9.30
N GLY A 202 16.70 4.68 -8.23
CA GLY A 202 15.45 3.95 -8.23
C GLY A 202 14.23 4.86 -8.30
N GLU A 203 13.18 4.36 -8.93
CA GLU A 203 11.87 5.00 -8.90
C GLU A 203 11.28 4.99 -7.49
N TYR A 204 11.72 4.04 -6.66
CA TYR A 204 11.33 3.91 -5.26
C TYR A 204 12.56 3.84 -4.36
N VAL A 205 12.41 4.38 -3.15
CA VAL A 205 13.42 4.30 -2.09
C VAL A 205 12.88 3.52 -0.90
N LEU A 206 13.75 2.72 -0.27
CA LEU A 206 13.48 1.92 0.92
C LEU A 206 14.52 2.23 1.99
#